data_efc52cb09468b5fc159d4e28f550cde8
#
_entry.id   efc52cb09468b5fc159d4e28f550cde8
#
_cell.length_a   1.000
_cell.length_b   1.000
_cell.length_c   1.000
_cell.angle_alpha   90.00
_cell.angle_beta   90.00
_cell.angle_gamma   90.00
#
_symmetry.space_group_name_H-M   'P 1'
#
loop_
_entity.id
_entity.type
_entity.pdbx_description
1 polymer ?
#
loop_
_entity_poly.entity_id
_entity_poly.type
_entity_poly.pdbx_seq_one_letter_code
_entity_poly.pdbx_strand_id
1 'polypeptide(L)'
;MRRIDELYTAHPFYGSRKMTPGLRREGQAVNRKRVRRLMRLMGLQSLAPGPNTRRAHPAHPVYPYVLRDTVVQRPNQVWATDITYIRIERGFAYRVAVMDWHSRKVLAWRLSNSLDTEFCVEALQEALRRFGPPEIFNTDQGCQFTSREFTGVLQAHGIRISMEGKGRAFDNIFVERLWRSVKYEEVYLKHYETMREAREGLAAYFRFYNTERPHQALGDRTPAEVYEAAEASIPAAA
;
A
#
# COMPACT_ATOMS: atom_id res chain seq x y z
N MET A 1 -34.63 13.66 17.79
CA MET A 1 -34.03 12.91 16.67
C MET A 1 -33.99 13.77 15.40
N ARG A 2 -35.12 14.40 14.97
CA ARG A 2 -35.14 15.26 13.77
C ARG A 2 -34.01 16.31 13.74
N ARG A 3 -33.79 17.07 14.82
CA ARG A 3 -32.71 18.09 14.88
C ARG A 3 -31.31 17.50 14.82
N ILE A 4 -31.11 16.26 15.33
CA ILE A 4 -29.83 15.54 15.17
C ILE A 4 -29.62 15.15 13.71
N ASP A 5 -30.65 14.73 13.03
CA ASP A 5 -30.63 14.34 11.62
C ASP A 5 -30.30 15.55 10.72
N GLU A 6 -31.01 16.66 10.89
CA GLU A 6 -30.78 17.89 10.17
C GLU A 6 -29.34 18.41 10.35
N LEU A 7 -28.84 18.43 11.59
CA LEU A 7 -27.48 18.88 11.91
C LEU A 7 -26.43 17.89 11.41
N TYR A 8 -26.72 16.58 11.38
CA TYR A 8 -25.84 15.59 10.82
C TYR A 8 -25.78 15.66 9.29
N THR A 9 -26.92 15.88 8.63
CA THR A 9 -26.96 16.07 7.17
C THR A 9 -26.14 17.28 6.74
N ALA A 10 -26.21 18.37 7.48
CA ALA A 10 -25.39 19.56 7.22
C ALA A 10 -23.90 19.36 7.56
N HIS A 11 -23.60 18.55 8.57
CA HIS A 11 -22.24 18.34 9.07
C HIS A 11 -21.97 16.87 9.41
N PRO A 12 -21.84 15.98 8.41
CA PRO A 12 -21.73 14.52 8.64
C PRO A 12 -20.46 14.11 9.38
N PHE A 13 -19.49 15.01 9.48
CA PHE A 13 -18.28 14.81 10.29
C PHE A 13 -18.46 15.17 11.78
N TYR A 14 -19.66 15.56 12.23
CA TYR A 14 -19.94 15.81 13.65
C TYR A 14 -20.17 14.50 14.40
N GLY A 15 -19.23 14.14 15.27
CA GLY A 15 -19.48 13.15 16.31
C GLY A 15 -20.23 13.74 17.51
N SER A 16 -20.62 12.92 18.47
CA SER A 16 -21.41 13.35 19.64
C SER A 16 -20.77 14.51 20.43
N ARG A 17 -19.43 14.69 20.34
CA ARG A 17 -18.72 15.82 20.98
C ARG A 17 -19.04 17.16 20.33
N LYS A 18 -19.13 17.25 19.00
CA LYS A 18 -19.47 18.47 18.25
C LYS A 18 -20.99 18.62 18.09
N MET A 19 -21.71 17.53 17.94
CA MET A 19 -23.17 17.51 17.85
C MET A 19 -23.83 18.13 19.09
N THR A 20 -23.33 17.82 20.31
CA THR A 20 -23.90 18.34 21.55
C THR A 20 -23.86 19.88 21.65
N PRO A 21 -22.73 20.56 21.49
CA PRO A 21 -22.72 22.02 21.48
C PRO A 21 -23.48 22.63 20.30
N GLY A 22 -23.51 21.97 19.13
CA GLY A 22 -24.36 22.41 18.01
C GLY A 22 -25.83 22.49 18.40
N LEU A 23 -26.38 21.42 18.95
CA LEU A 23 -27.77 21.37 19.42
C LEU A 23 -28.04 22.38 20.55
N ARG A 24 -27.09 22.61 21.45
CA ARG A 24 -27.23 23.60 22.53
C ARG A 24 -27.32 25.03 22.00
N ARG A 25 -26.55 25.37 20.95
CA ARG A 25 -26.64 26.67 20.27
C ARG A 25 -28.01 26.90 19.61
N GLU A 26 -28.70 25.83 19.27
CA GLU A 26 -30.09 25.86 18.75
C GLU A 26 -31.13 25.79 19.89
N GLY A 27 -30.74 26.03 21.16
CA GLY A 27 -31.64 26.05 22.31
C GLY A 27 -32.05 24.69 22.87
N GLN A 28 -31.43 23.60 22.39
CA GLN A 28 -31.76 22.25 22.88
C GLN A 28 -31.01 21.91 24.16
N ALA A 29 -31.71 21.73 25.28
CA ALA A 29 -31.14 21.31 26.56
C ALA A 29 -30.79 19.80 26.53
N VAL A 30 -29.61 19.45 25.99
CA VAL A 30 -29.17 18.06 25.85
C VAL A 30 -27.77 17.87 26.45
N ASN A 31 -27.54 16.67 26.97
CA ASN A 31 -26.21 16.21 27.37
C ASN A 31 -25.61 15.23 26.34
N ARG A 32 -24.30 15.08 26.40
CA ARG A 32 -23.56 14.24 25.43
C ARG A 32 -23.98 12.75 25.52
N LYS A 33 -24.30 12.23 26.69
CA LYS A 33 -24.72 10.82 26.85
C LYS A 33 -26.02 10.57 26.07
N ARG A 34 -27.00 11.47 26.17
CA ARG A 34 -28.25 11.41 25.44
C ARG A 34 -28.02 11.51 23.92
N VAL A 35 -27.22 12.49 23.47
CA VAL A 35 -26.90 12.66 22.05
C VAL A 35 -26.21 11.43 21.48
N ARG A 36 -25.22 10.86 22.17
CA ARG A 36 -24.54 9.62 21.77
C ARG A 36 -25.48 8.44 21.64
N ARG A 37 -26.42 8.29 22.58
CA ARG A 37 -27.43 7.22 22.54
C ARG A 37 -28.36 7.39 21.34
N LEU A 38 -28.83 8.61 21.09
CA LEU A 38 -29.72 8.89 19.96
C LEU A 38 -29.04 8.71 18.63
N MET A 39 -27.80 9.18 18.45
CA MET A 39 -27.03 8.92 17.24
C MET A 39 -26.86 7.42 16.97
N ARG A 40 -26.58 6.62 18.01
CA ARG A 40 -26.50 5.16 17.85
C ARG A 40 -27.82 4.54 17.40
N LEU A 41 -28.95 4.95 17.98
CA LEU A 41 -30.28 4.47 17.60
C LEU A 41 -30.64 4.84 16.15
N MET A 42 -30.10 5.95 15.65
CA MET A 42 -30.31 6.43 14.27
C MET A 42 -29.27 5.86 13.29
N GLY A 43 -28.31 5.02 13.73
CA GLY A 43 -27.24 4.52 12.90
C GLY A 43 -26.22 5.58 12.44
N LEU A 44 -26.21 6.76 13.07
CA LEU A 44 -25.37 7.90 12.68
C LEU A 44 -23.96 7.76 13.29
N GLN A 45 -22.97 7.71 12.42
CA GLN A 45 -21.56 7.72 12.78
C GLN A 45 -20.85 8.92 12.12
N SER A 46 -19.94 9.55 12.86
CA SER A 46 -19.11 10.63 12.30
C SER A 46 -18.27 10.15 11.11
N LEU A 47 -18.30 10.86 10.00
CA LEU A 47 -17.41 10.62 8.86
C LEU A 47 -15.96 11.08 9.11
N ALA A 48 -15.59 11.43 10.35
CA ALA A 48 -14.20 11.64 10.71
C ALA A 48 -13.39 10.35 10.50
N PRO A 49 -12.09 10.45 10.15
CA PRO A 49 -11.21 9.29 10.11
C PRO A 49 -11.37 8.49 11.41
N GLY A 50 -11.74 7.23 11.30
CA GLY A 50 -11.86 6.34 12.44
C GLY A 50 -10.52 6.11 13.12
N PRO A 51 -10.48 5.50 14.31
CA PRO A 51 -9.22 5.06 14.89
C PRO A 51 -8.51 4.15 13.89
N ASN A 52 -7.21 4.37 13.78
CA ASN A 52 -6.32 3.68 12.86
C ASN A 52 -6.64 2.17 12.78
N THR A 53 -7.20 1.73 11.67
CA THR A 53 -7.54 0.32 11.43
C THR A 53 -6.29 -0.54 11.17
N ARG A 54 -5.10 0.07 11.13
CA ARG A 54 -3.80 -0.58 11.09
C ARG A 54 -3.34 -1.08 12.48
N ARG A 55 -4.21 -1.60 13.30
CA ARG A 55 -3.74 -2.35 14.47
C ARG A 55 -3.22 -3.69 13.97
N ALA A 56 -1.90 -3.88 14.15
CA ALA A 56 -1.29 -5.20 13.97
C ALA A 56 -2.10 -6.23 14.76
N HIS A 57 -2.47 -7.33 14.11
CA HIS A 57 -3.17 -8.41 14.80
C HIS A 57 -2.20 -9.02 15.82
N PRO A 58 -2.57 -9.16 17.10
CA PRO A 58 -1.62 -9.63 18.15
C PRO A 58 -0.97 -10.98 17.86
N ALA A 59 -1.60 -11.82 17.05
CA ALA A 59 -1.11 -13.15 16.67
C ALA A 59 -0.25 -13.16 15.39
N HIS A 60 -0.03 -12.01 14.74
CA HIS A 60 0.81 -11.95 13.55
C HIS A 60 2.27 -11.75 13.95
N PRO A 61 3.20 -12.59 13.46
CA PRO A 61 4.62 -12.43 13.76
C PRO A 61 5.16 -11.16 13.08
N VAL A 62 5.94 -10.39 13.83
CA VAL A 62 6.72 -9.26 13.31
C VAL A 62 8.17 -9.72 13.19
N TYR A 63 8.74 -9.58 12.01
CA TYR A 63 10.13 -9.96 11.73
C TYR A 63 11.08 -8.78 11.94
N PRO A 64 12.35 -9.04 12.30
CA PRO A 64 13.33 -7.97 12.49
C PRO A 64 13.68 -7.30 11.16
N TYR A 65 14.06 -6.03 11.23
CA TYR A 65 14.65 -5.34 10.09
C TYR A 65 16.11 -5.74 9.91
N VAL A 66 16.44 -6.37 8.79
CA VAL A 66 17.76 -6.96 8.53
C VAL A 66 18.60 -6.21 7.48
N LEU A 67 18.07 -5.08 6.95
CA LEU A 67 18.72 -4.37 5.84
C LEU A 67 19.59 -3.17 6.25
N ARG A 68 19.74 -2.88 7.56
CA ARG A 68 20.45 -1.67 8.03
C ARG A 68 21.86 -1.53 7.45
N ASP A 69 22.61 -2.62 7.41
CA ASP A 69 24.00 -2.65 6.97
C ASP A 69 24.18 -3.50 5.69
N THR A 70 23.07 -3.77 4.99
CA THR A 70 23.10 -4.58 3.78
C THR A 70 23.38 -3.72 2.57
N VAL A 71 24.50 -3.96 1.89
CA VAL A 71 24.79 -3.37 0.58
C VAL A 71 24.16 -4.25 -0.50
N VAL A 72 23.20 -3.68 -1.23
CA VAL A 72 22.53 -4.38 -2.33
C VAL A 72 23.35 -4.22 -3.61
N GLN A 73 23.92 -5.30 -4.10
CA GLN A 73 24.91 -5.29 -5.20
C GLN A 73 24.38 -5.95 -6.47
N ARG A 74 23.33 -6.75 -6.42
CA ARG A 74 22.80 -7.53 -7.54
C ARG A 74 21.28 -7.65 -7.50
N PRO A 75 20.65 -7.90 -8.66
CA PRO A 75 19.23 -8.26 -8.72
C PRO A 75 18.91 -9.49 -7.85
N ASN A 76 17.69 -9.57 -7.42
CA ASN A 76 17.15 -10.68 -6.60
C ASN A 76 17.85 -10.86 -5.23
N GLN A 77 18.69 -9.92 -4.81
CA GLN A 77 19.22 -9.89 -3.46
C GLN A 77 18.17 -9.40 -2.45
N VAL A 78 17.50 -8.30 -2.77
CA VAL A 78 16.42 -7.73 -1.94
C VAL A 78 15.26 -7.33 -2.81
N TRP A 79 14.08 -7.86 -2.50
CA TRP A 79 12.82 -7.35 -3.02
C TRP A 79 12.08 -6.58 -1.95
N ALA A 80 11.28 -5.61 -2.37
CA ALA A 80 10.41 -4.87 -1.48
C ALA A 80 8.99 -4.76 -2.03
N THR A 81 8.04 -4.61 -1.13
CA THR A 81 6.64 -4.39 -1.46
C THR A 81 6.01 -3.36 -0.54
N ASP A 82 4.98 -2.72 -1.04
CA ASP A 82 4.10 -1.83 -0.28
C ASP A 82 2.75 -1.73 -0.99
N ILE A 83 1.74 -1.28 -0.25
CA ILE A 83 0.40 -1.01 -0.77
C ILE A 83 0.18 0.49 -0.83
N THR A 84 -0.29 0.97 -1.97
CA THR A 84 -0.83 2.33 -2.08
C THR A 84 -2.24 2.30 -2.63
N TYR A 85 -3.00 3.37 -2.39
CA TYR A 85 -4.30 3.56 -3.01
C TYR A 85 -4.24 4.63 -4.09
N ILE A 86 -5.08 4.47 -5.10
CA ILE A 86 -5.32 5.44 -6.14
C ILE A 86 -6.80 5.82 -6.15
N ARG A 87 -7.08 7.08 -6.45
CA ARG A 87 -8.45 7.55 -6.60
C ARG A 87 -8.95 7.17 -7.99
N ILE A 88 -10.15 6.62 -8.05
CA ILE A 88 -10.97 6.47 -9.23
C ILE A 88 -12.25 7.28 -9.05
N GLU A 89 -13.03 7.53 -10.08
CA GLU A 89 -14.19 8.43 -10.01
C GLU A 89 -15.15 8.06 -8.87
N ARG A 90 -15.45 6.76 -8.70
CA ARG A 90 -16.40 6.26 -7.70
C ARG A 90 -15.75 5.58 -6.51
N GLY A 91 -14.58 6.06 -6.05
CA GLY A 91 -13.94 5.52 -4.85
C GLY A 91 -12.43 5.39 -4.94
N PHE A 92 -11.91 4.29 -4.41
CA PHE A 92 -10.48 4.01 -4.37
C PHE A 92 -10.20 2.59 -4.84
N ALA A 93 -9.04 2.42 -5.50
CA ALA A 93 -8.46 1.13 -5.76
C ALA A 93 -7.16 1.00 -4.97
N TYR A 94 -6.88 -0.20 -4.48
CA TYR A 94 -5.64 -0.56 -3.79
C TYR A 94 -4.69 -1.18 -4.80
N ARG A 95 -3.43 -0.86 -4.68
CA ARG A 95 -2.39 -1.39 -5.54
C ARG A 95 -1.21 -1.83 -4.72
N VAL A 96 -0.72 -3.04 -5.00
CA VAL A 96 0.53 -3.59 -4.51
C VAL A 96 1.52 -3.71 -5.66
N ALA A 97 2.80 -3.52 -5.39
CA ALA A 97 3.88 -3.85 -6.32
C ALA A 97 5.03 -4.52 -5.58
N VAL A 98 5.66 -5.49 -6.26
CA VAL A 98 6.91 -6.12 -5.85
C VAL A 98 8.02 -5.53 -6.72
N MET A 99 9.04 -4.99 -6.09
CA MET A 99 10.16 -4.30 -6.74
C MET A 99 11.49 -4.92 -6.33
N ASP A 100 12.37 -5.10 -7.29
CA ASP A 100 13.78 -5.41 -7.03
C ASP A 100 14.53 -4.14 -6.58
N TRP A 101 15.24 -4.23 -5.46
CA TRP A 101 15.93 -3.05 -4.89
C TRP A 101 17.16 -2.62 -5.68
N HIS A 102 17.86 -3.54 -6.31
CA HIS A 102 19.04 -3.21 -7.09
C HIS A 102 18.69 -2.42 -8.35
N SER A 103 17.85 -3.00 -9.17
CA SER A 103 17.48 -2.47 -10.48
C SER A 103 16.32 -1.48 -10.47
N ARG A 104 15.53 -1.42 -9.39
CA ARG A 104 14.26 -0.69 -9.32
C ARG A 104 13.15 -1.28 -10.23
N LYS A 105 13.38 -2.44 -10.84
CA LYS A 105 12.41 -3.11 -11.72
C LYS A 105 11.17 -3.51 -10.94
N VAL A 106 10.00 -3.13 -11.44
CA VAL A 106 8.73 -3.64 -10.94
C VAL A 106 8.53 -5.04 -11.51
N LEU A 107 8.62 -6.04 -10.65
CA LEU A 107 8.59 -7.46 -11.02
C LEU A 107 7.16 -7.96 -11.21
N ALA A 108 6.28 -7.56 -10.31
CA ALA A 108 4.86 -7.86 -10.37
C ALA A 108 4.05 -6.75 -9.68
N TRP A 109 2.78 -6.65 -10.02
CA TRP A 109 1.84 -5.73 -9.39
C TRP A 109 0.41 -6.23 -9.50
N ARG A 110 -0.46 -5.78 -8.59
CA ARG A 110 -1.90 -6.07 -8.62
C ARG A 110 -2.70 -4.83 -8.27
N LEU A 111 -3.92 -4.78 -8.78
CA LEU A 111 -4.92 -3.78 -8.47
C LEU A 111 -6.17 -4.48 -7.93
N SER A 112 -6.66 -4.04 -6.77
CA SER A 112 -7.85 -4.56 -6.11
C SER A 112 -8.79 -3.44 -5.69
N ASN A 113 -10.08 -3.72 -5.60
CA ASN A 113 -11.08 -2.84 -4.98
C ASN A 113 -11.28 -3.13 -3.47
N SER A 114 -10.63 -4.16 -2.94
CA SER A 114 -10.58 -4.51 -1.52
C SER A 114 -9.15 -4.51 -0.99
N LEU A 115 -8.99 -4.26 0.31
CA LEU A 115 -7.70 -4.28 1.01
C LEU A 115 -7.53 -5.61 1.77
N ASP A 116 -7.74 -6.73 1.09
CA ASP A 116 -7.50 -8.07 1.60
C ASP A 116 -6.02 -8.52 1.40
N THR A 117 -5.69 -9.73 1.81
CA THR A 117 -4.33 -10.28 1.66
C THR A 117 -4.12 -10.93 0.29
N GLU A 118 -5.17 -11.38 -0.36
CA GLU A 118 -5.12 -12.22 -1.55
C GLU A 118 -4.34 -11.57 -2.70
N PHE A 119 -4.68 -10.30 -3.05
CA PHE A 119 -3.99 -9.61 -4.16
C PHE A 119 -2.49 -9.38 -3.89
N CYS A 120 -2.08 -9.29 -2.61
CA CYS A 120 -0.67 -9.21 -2.23
C CYS A 120 0.05 -10.56 -2.45
N VAL A 121 -0.61 -11.65 -2.06
CA VAL A 121 -0.10 -13.01 -2.27
C VAL A 121 0.01 -13.32 -3.77
N GLU A 122 -0.99 -12.96 -4.58
CA GLU A 122 -0.93 -13.13 -6.03
C GLU A 122 0.24 -12.37 -6.67
N ALA A 123 0.49 -11.12 -6.25
CA ALA A 123 1.63 -10.34 -6.76
C ALA A 123 2.97 -11.00 -6.38
N LEU A 124 3.09 -11.47 -5.14
CA LEU A 124 4.28 -12.19 -4.68
C LEU A 124 4.50 -13.47 -5.47
N GLN A 125 3.49 -14.31 -5.62
CA GLN A 125 3.57 -15.57 -6.35
C GLN A 125 3.90 -15.36 -7.84
N GLU A 126 3.36 -14.31 -8.48
CA GLU A 126 3.74 -13.98 -9.85
C GLU A 126 5.21 -13.58 -9.94
N ALA A 127 5.70 -12.74 -9.04
CA ALA A 127 7.11 -12.36 -9.02
C ALA A 127 8.02 -13.59 -8.86
N LEU A 128 7.71 -14.47 -7.90
CA LEU A 128 8.47 -15.70 -7.65
C LEU A 128 8.49 -16.64 -8.86
N ARG A 129 7.36 -16.83 -9.54
CA ARG A 129 7.31 -17.69 -10.75
C ARG A 129 8.15 -17.15 -11.90
N ARG A 130 8.24 -15.83 -12.06
CA ARG A 130 8.91 -15.19 -13.20
C ARG A 130 10.40 -14.97 -12.98
N PHE A 131 10.80 -14.70 -11.75
CA PHE A 131 12.13 -14.20 -11.44
C PHE A 131 12.89 -15.04 -10.40
N GLY A 132 12.28 -16.12 -9.91
CA GLY A 132 12.84 -16.92 -8.81
C GLY A 132 12.73 -16.21 -7.45
N PRO A 133 13.20 -16.84 -6.36
CA PRO A 133 13.14 -16.25 -5.03
C PRO A 133 14.29 -15.25 -4.78
N PRO A 134 14.03 -14.11 -4.09
CA PRO A 134 15.07 -13.24 -3.58
C PRO A 134 15.71 -13.82 -2.32
N GLU A 135 16.85 -13.29 -1.90
CA GLU A 135 17.44 -13.65 -0.60
C GLU A 135 16.66 -13.03 0.57
N ILE A 136 16.22 -11.77 0.41
CA ILE A 136 15.51 -11.00 1.43
C ILE A 136 14.28 -10.37 0.81
N PHE A 137 13.16 -10.43 1.54
CA PHE A 137 11.94 -9.72 1.18
C PHE A 137 11.61 -8.70 2.25
N ASN A 138 11.56 -7.41 1.87
CA ASN A 138 11.29 -6.30 2.76
C ASN A 138 9.86 -5.78 2.61
N THR A 139 9.22 -5.50 3.74
CA THR A 139 7.85 -4.96 3.77
C THR A 139 7.61 -4.15 5.04
N ASP A 140 6.52 -3.40 5.10
CA ASP A 140 6.05 -2.80 6.33
C ASP A 140 5.36 -3.84 7.26
N GLN A 141 4.89 -3.39 8.42
CA GLN A 141 4.16 -4.23 9.37
C GLN A 141 2.64 -4.21 9.12
N GLY A 142 2.21 -3.99 7.89
CA GLY A 142 0.80 -4.04 7.49
C GLY A 142 0.19 -5.42 7.73
N CYS A 143 -1.12 -5.46 8.05
CA CYS A 143 -1.79 -6.72 8.37
C CYS A 143 -1.78 -7.71 7.20
N GLN A 144 -1.72 -7.25 5.96
CA GLN A 144 -1.60 -8.07 4.76
C GLN A 144 -0.26 -8.79 4.72
N PHE A 145 0.83 -8.08 5.05
CA PHE A 145 2.20 -8.60 4.96
C PHE A 145 2.63 -9.41 6.19
N THR A 146 1.96 -9.19 7.33
CA THR A 146 2.17 -9.99 8.55
C THR A 146 1.25 -11.20 8.62
N SER A 147 0.35 -11.38 7.65
CA SER A 147 -0.56 -12.53 7.59
C SER A 147 0.20 -13.84 7.40
N ARG A 148 -0.39 -14.94 7.87
CA ARG A 148 0.19 -16.29 7.70
C ARG A 148 0.23 -16.72 6.23
N GLU A 149 -0.75 -16.29 5.45
CA GLU A 149 -0.84 -16.55 4.02
C GLU A 149 0.34 -15.94 3.28
N PHE A 150 0.66 -14.68 3.57
CA PHE A 150 1.77 -13.98 2.90
C PHE A 150 3.13 -14.47 3.40
N THR A 151 3.35 -14.50 4.71
CA THR A 151 4.61 -14.95 5.31
C THR A 151 4.89 -16.42 5.04
N GLY A 152 3.86 -17.27 4.98
CA GLY A 152 3.97 -18.68 4.64
C GLY A 152 4.53 -18.91 3.23
N VAL A 153 4.15 -18.09 2.24
CA VAL A 153 4.75 -18.17 0.89
C VAL A 153 6.24 -17.85 0.93
N LEU A 154 6.64 -16.80 1.65
CA LEU A 154 8.06 -16.43 1.78
C LEU A 154 8.87 -17.53 2.47
N GLN A 155 8.35 -18.10 3.56
CA GLN A 155 8.99 -19.18 4.30
C GLN A 155 9.13 -20.45 3.46
N ALA A 156 8.10 -20.82 2.70
CA ALA A 156 8.13 -22.00 1.83
C ALA A 156 9.21 -21.91 0.75
N HIS A 157 9.63 -20.69 0.36
CA HIS A 157 10.72 -20.46 -0.59
C HIS A 157 12.07 -20.16 0.08
N GLY A 158 12.19 -20.30 1.39
CA GLY A 158 13.44 -20.04 2.13
C GLY A 158 13.87 -18.57 2.17
N ILE A 159 12.97 -17.64 1.90
CA ILE A 159 13.25 -16.21 1.81
C ILE A 159 13.32 -15.61 3.21
N ARG A 160 14.37 -14.85 3.50
CA ARG A 160 14.47 -14.09 4.76
C ARG A 160 13.50 -12.89 4.73
N ILE A 161 12.66 -12.81 5.76
CA ILE A 161 11.69 -11.73 5.90
C ILE A 161 12.32 -10.59 6.69
N SER A 162 12.22 -9.37 6.14
CA SER A 162 12.59 -8.12 6.78
C SER A 162 11.35 -7.24 6.93
N MET A 163 11.13 -6.70 8.12
CA MET A 163 10.02 -5.77 8.35
C MET A 163 10.51 -4.47 8.94
N GLU A 164 10.03 -3.38 8.37
CA GLU A 164 10.38 -2.04 8.82
C GLU A 164 9.92 -1.78 10.24
N GLY A 165 10.75 -1.07 11.01
CA GLY A 165 10.36 -0.60 12.34
C GLY A 165 9.34 0.54 12.24
N LYS A 166 8.43 0.63 13.22
CA LYS A 166 7.47 1.74 13.30
C LYS A 166 8.21 3.09 13.33
N GLY A 167 7.87 3.98 12.38
CA GLY A 167 8.39 5.34 12.32
C GLY A 167 9.71 5.52 11.57
N ARG A 168 10.18 4.54 10.82
CA ARG A 168 11.39 4.63 9.98
C ARG A 168 11.02 4.75 8.51
N ALA A 169 10.78 5.97 8.06
CA ALA A 169 10.36 6.28 6.69
C ALA A 169 11.43 5.97 5.60
N PHE A 170 12.67 5.68 5.99
CA PHE A 170 13.74 5.43 5.03
C PHE A 170 13.89 3.95 4.63
N ASP A 171 13.23 3.05 5.33
CA ASP A 171 13.43 1.61 5.18
C ASP A 171 12.76 1.05 3.91
N ASN A 172 11.83 1.80 3.25
CA ASN A 172 11.17 1.42 1.99
C ASN A 172 11.14 2.56 0.94
N ILE A 173 12.11 3.44 1.01
CA ILE A 173 12.20 4.66 0.20
C ILE A 173 12.04 4.43 -1.32
N PHE A 174 12.42 3.25 -1.81
CA PHE A 174 12.36 2.95 -3.24
C PHE A 174 10.94 2.66 -3.73
N VAL A 175 10.15 1.94 -2.94
CA VAL A 175 8.74 1.69 -3.28
C VAL A 175 7.91 2.96 -3.05
N GLU A 176 8.21 3.75 -2.01
CA GLU A 176 7.59 5.06 -1.81
C GLU A 176 7.86 6.00 -2.98
N ARG A 177 9.11 6.01 -3.49
CA ARG A 177 9.48 6.79 -4.68
C ARG A 177 8.78 6.28 -5.93
N LEU A 178 8.61 4.96 -6.10
CA LEU A 178 7.78 4.39 -7.16
C LEU A 178 6.35 4.93 -7.08
N TRP A 179 5.75 4.95 -5.90
CA TRP A 179 4.39 5.47 -5.73
C TRP A 179 4.27 6.94 -6.09
N ARG A 180 5.28 7.74 -5.75
CA ARG A 180 5.33 9.13 -6.17
C ARG A 180 5.35 9.24 -7.69
N SER A 181 6.27 8.53 -8.36
CA SER A 181 6.34 8.56 -9.82
C SER A 181 5.03 8.16 -10.47
N VAL A 182 4.45 7.02 -10.09
CA VAL A 182 3.16 6.57 -10.63
C VAL A 182 2.04 7.57 -10.40
N LYS A 183 1.97 8.19 -9.21
CA LYS A 183 0.92 9.17 -8.92
C LYS A 183 1.05 10.43 -9.77
N TYR A 184 2.26 10.98 -9.91
CA TYR A 184 2.47 12.24 -10.61
C TYR A 184 2.59 12.07 -12.13
N GLU A 185 3.10 10.95 -12.61
CA GLU A 185 3.34 10.73 -14.04
C GLU A 185 2.19 10.00 -14.74
N GLU A 186 1.27 9.37 -13.99
CA GLU A 186 0.15 8.61 -14.55
C GLU A 186 -1.19 8.97 -13.90
N VAL A 187 -1.35 8.72 -12.58
CA VAL A 187 -2.67 8.77 -11.92
C VAL A 187 -3.27 10.16 -11.87
N TYR A 188 -2.46 11.19 -11.59
CA TYR A 188 -2.94 12.58 -11.52
C TYR A 188 -3.11 13.24 -12.88
N LEU A 189 -2.51 12.68 -13.91
CA LEU A 189 -2.65 13.15 -15.29
C LEU A 189 -3.86 12.51 -15.99
N LYS A 190 -4.32 11.36 -15.52
CA LYS A 190 -5.44 10.62 -16.07
C LYS A 190 -6.55 10.50 -15.03
N HIS A 191 -7.76 10.75 -15.44
CA HIS A 191 -8.94 10.58 -14.61
C HIS A 191 -9.55 9.21 -14.90
N TYR A 192 -9.24 8.21 -14.06
CA TYR A 192 -9.78 6.87 -14.23
C TYR A 192 -11.24 6.80 -13.74
N GLU A 193 -12.15 6.43 -14.62
CA GLU A 193 -13.55 6.23 -14.28
C GLU A 193 -13.80 4.83 -13.72
N THR A 194 -13.10 3.84 -14.25
CA THR A 194 -13.31 2.42 -13.93
C THR A 194 -12.03 1.70 -13.49
N MET A 195 -12.21 0.58 -12.79
CA MET A 195 -11.11 -0.34 -12.44
C MET A 195 -10.39 -0.91 -13.67
N ARG A 196 -11.12 -1.10 -14.77
CA ARG A 196 -10.55 -1.59 -16.03
C ARG A 196 -9.59 -0.56 -16.63
N GLU A 197 -10.04 0.68 -16.77
CA GLU A 197 -9.19 1.78 -17.26
C GLU A 197 -7.94 1.99 -16.39
N ALA A 198 -8.12 1.97 -15.06
CA ALA A 198 -7.00 2.07 -14.14
C ALA A 198 -6.00 0.92 -14.34
N ARG A 199 -6.48 -0.31 -14.57
CA ARG A 199 -5.63 -1.48 -14.83
C ARG A 199 -4.87 -1.36 -16.14
N GLU A 200 -5.54 -0.96 -17.22
CA GLU A 200 -4.96 -0.78 -18.55
C GLU A 200 -3.89 0.35 -18.53
N GLY A 201 -4.24 1.51 -17.94
CA GLY A 201 -3.30 2.62 -17.81
C GLY A 201 -2.08 2.29 -16.97
N LEU A 202 -2.27 1.66 -15.82
CA LEU A 202 -1.16 1.23 -14.98
C LEU A 202 -0.31 0.13 -15.63
N ALA A 203 -0.90 -0.78 -16.40
CA ALA A 203 -0.14 -1.78 -17.15
C ALA A 203 0.78 -1.13 -18.19
N ALA A 204 0.28 -0.14 -18.93
CA ALA A 204 1.07 0.65 -19.88
C ALA A 204 2.18 1.44 -19.15
N TYR A 205 1.84 2.08 -18.02
CA TYR A 205 2.80 2.84 -17.25
C TYR A 205 3.91 1.96 -16.66
N PHE A 206 3.63 0.80 -16.09
CA PHE A 206 4.68 -0.07 -15.54
C PHE A 206 5.58 -0.67 -16.63
N ARG A 207 5.04 -0.90 -17.84
CA ARG A 207 5.88 -1.25 -18.99
C ARG A 207 6.84 -0.10 -19.29
N PHE A 208 6.32 1.11 -19.52
CA PHE A 208 7.12 2.32 -19.74
C PHE A 208 8.16 2.52 -18.62
N TYR A 209 7.75 2.43 -17.36
CA TYR A 209 8.63 2.57 -16.20
C TYR A 209 9.81 1.60 -16.24
N ASN A 210 9.57 0.36 -16.59
CA ASN A 210 10.59 -0.68 -16.62
C ASN A 210 11.50 -0.62 -17.85
N THR A 211 10.99 -0.25 -19.03
CA THR A 211 11.69 -0.47 -20.31
C THR A 211 12.04 0.81 -21.06
N GLU A 212 11.47 1.95 -20.71
CA GLU A 212 11.66 3.18 -21.47
C GLU A 212 12.05 4.38 -20.59
N ARG A 213 11.58 4.41 -19.34
CA ARG A 213 11.81 5.53 -18.44
C ARG A 213 13.27 5.55 -17.93
N PRO A 214 14.08 6.60 -18.22
CA PRO A 214 15.42 6.70 -17.67
C PRO A 214 15.38 7.02 -16.18
N HIS A 215 16.32 6.46 -15.43
CA HIS A 215 16.46 6.67 -14.00
C HIS A 215 17.83 7.27 -13.66
N GLN A 216 17.86 8.50 -13.21
CA GLN A 216 19.11 9.19 -12.83
C GLN A 216 19.94 8.38 -11.82
N ALA A 217 19.29 7.76 -10.83
CA ALA A 217 19.97 6.92 -9.83
C ALA A 217 20.56 5.61 -10.40
N LEU A 218 20.22 5.26 -11.64
CA LEU A 218 20.75 4.12 -12.38
C LEU A 218 21.68 4.54 -13.53
N GLY A 219 22.16 5.78 -13.51
CA GLY A 219 22.97 6.34 -14.58
C GLY A 219 22.19 6.49 -15.89
N ASP A 220 20.97 6.97 -15.79
CA ASP A 220 19.99 7.19 -16.87
C ASP A 220 19.58 5.92 -17.64
N ARG A 221 19.92 4.75 -17.12
CA ARG A 221 19.42 3.47 -17.63
C ARG A 221 18.02 3.18 -17.13
N THR A 222 17.31 2.29 -17.85
CA THR A 222 16.03 1.77 -17.43
C THR A 222 16.19 0.65 -16.38
N PRO A 223 15.18 0.39 -15.54
CA PRO A 223 15.19 -0.74 -14.62
C PRO A 223 15.43 -2.10 -15.29
N ALA A 224 14.88 -2.32 -16.49
CA ALA A 224 15.07 -3.56 -17.24
C ALA A 224 16.52 -3.74 -17.67
N GLU A 225 17.14 -2.69 -18.25
CA GLU A 225 18.56 -2.73 -18.66
C GLU A 225 19.50 -3.05 -17.49
N VAL A 226 19.25 -2.48 -16.31
CA VAL A 226 20.08 -2.76 -15.13
C VAL A 226 19.87 -4.18 -14.61
N TYR A 227 18.64 -4.66 -14.62
CA TYR A 227 18.30 -6.02 -14.19
C TYR A 227 18.95 -7.06 -15.10
N GLU A 228 18.79 -6.94 -16.40
CA GLU A 228 19.25 -7.89 -17.41
C GLU A 228 20.78 -7.89 -17.57
N ALA A 229 21.42 -6.72 -17.51
CA ALA A 229 22.88 -6.63 -17.54
C ALA A 229 23.54 -7.35 -16.36
N ALA A 230 22.94 -7.29 -15.19
CA ALA A 230 23.47 -7.96 -14.01
C ALA A 230 23.19 -9.47 -14.03
N GLU A 231 22.05 -9.93 -14.56
CA GLU A 231 21.78 -11.36 -14.77
C GLU A 231 22.76 -11.98 -15.77
N ALA A 232 23.05 -11.29 -16.87
CA ALA A 232 24.04 -11.75 -17.86
C ALA A 232 25.47 -11.84 -17.30
N SER A 233 25.76 -11.17 -16.19
CA SER A 233 27.08 -11.17 -15.54
C SER A 233 27.26 -12.31 -14.52
N ILE A 234 26.18 -13.05 -14.20
CA ILE A 234 26.25 -14.22 -13.30
C ILE A 234 26.70 -15.41 -14.14
N PRO A 235 27.87 -16.04 -13.87
CA PRO A 235 28.27 -17.24 -14.58
C PRO A 235 27.20 -18.32 -14.39
N ALA A 236 26.79 -18.96 -15.48
CA ALA A 236 25.93 -20.13 -15.39
C ALA A 236 26.58 -21.12 -14.44
N ALA A 237 25.91 -21.45 -13.32
CA ALA A 237 26.39 -22.47 -12.39
C ALA A 237 26.54 -23.77 -13.16
N ALA A 238 27.79 -24.23 -13.26
CA ALA A 238 28.16 -25.50 -13.89
C ALA A 238 27.70 -26.69 -13.05
#